data_c1331c651ca890c9da075185f4cd6f28
#
_entry.id   c1331c651ca890c9da075185f4cd6f28
#
_cell.length_a   1.000
_cell.length_b   1.000
_cell.length_c   1.000
_cell.angle_alpha   90.00
_cell.angle_beta   90.00
_cell.angle_gamma   90.00
#
_symmetry.space_group_name_H-M   'P 1'
#
loop_
_entity.id
_entity.type
_entity.pdbx_description
1 polymer ?
#
loop_
_entity_poly.entity_id
_entity_poly.type
_entity_poly.pdbx_seq_one_letter_code
_entity_poly.pdbx_strand_id
1 'polypeptide(L)'
;MTDTSSPHLPGGLGHAEITALQARIDQAQALFREWTQLLPRLQEAQADWQRGEQIMRALADFYFNGDYMRGVNAMEGGASFRLETPGEHSVMAEDTLWNAFHEQQALAWQRLRAAIDVLDRRGDGVVADDAPDLPEPGPQGSPGIG
;
A
#
# COMPACT_ATOMS: atom_id res chain seq x y z
N MET A 1 25.45 9.05 -68.23
CA MET A 1 24.16 9.14 -67.55
C MET A 1 24.18 8.14 -66.44
N THR A 2 24.63 8.51 -65.31
CA THR A 2 24.66 7.67 -64.12
C THR A 2 23.57 8.16 -63.19
N ASP A 3 22.50 7.38 -63.12
CA ASP A 3 21.37 7.55 -62.23
C ASP A 3 21.80 7.18 -60.80
N THR A 4 22.08 8.18 -60.00
CA THR A 4 22.40 7.98 -58.60
C THR A 4 21.08 8.00 -57.81
N SER A 5 20.34 6.91 -57.85
CA SER A 5 19.24 6.64 -56.90
C SER A 5 19.83 6.47 -55.51
N SER A 6 19.79 7.55 -54.72
CA SER A 6 20.00 7.45 -53.29
C SER A 6 18.93 6.56 -52.67
N PRO A 7 19.30 5.61 -51.83
CA PRO A 7 18.28 4.79 -51.13
C PRO A 7 17.53 5.72 -50.14
N HIS A 8 16.25 5.93 -50.45
CA HIS A 8 15.29 6.52 -49.53
C HIS A 8 15.11 5.61 -48.30
N LEU A 9 15.71 5.98 -47.21
CA LEU A 9 15.44 5.30 -45.92
C LEU A 9 14.00 5.56 -45.54
N PRO A 10 13.13 4.54 -45.43
CA PRO A 10 11.78 4.72 -44.94
C PRO A 10 11.83 4.88 -43.43
N GLY A 11 11.37 6.03 -42.90
CA GLY A 11 11.09 6.14 -41.48
C GLY A 11 11.50 7.42 -40.74
N GLY A 12 11.81 8.50 -41.44
CA GLY A 12 11.98 9.80 -40.77
C GLY A 12 10.62 10.39 -40.39
N LEU A 13 10.42 10.70 -39.10
CA LEU A 13 9.22 11.44 -38.62
C LEU A 13 9.16 12.81 -39.29
N GLY A 14 7.97 13.27 -39.71
CA GLY A 14 7.73 14.60 -40.18
C GLY A 14 7.89 15.63 -39.07
N HIS A 15 8.19 16.90 -39.45
CA HIS A 15 8.41 17.98 -38.48
C HIS A 15 7.25 18.15 -37.49
N ALA A 16 6.01 18.02 -37.93
CA ALA A 16 4.81 18.08 -37.08
C ALA A 16 4.76 16.93 -36.07
N GLU A 17 5.15 15.71 -36.50
CA GLU A 17 5.19 14.54 -35.63
C GLU A 17 6.29 14.64 -34.57
N ILE A 18 7.47 15.18 -34.95
CA ILE A 18 8.57 15.48 -34.01
C ILE A 18 8.10 16.48 -32.95
N THR A 19 7.43 17.56 -33.35
CA THR A 19 6.91 18.58 -32.44
C THR A 19 5.87 17.99 -31.47
N ALA A 20 4.94 17.19 -31.97
CA ALA A 20 3.95 16.53 -31.15
C ALA A 20 4.57 15.51 -30.17
N LEU A 21 5.55 14.74 -30.62
CA LEU A 21 6.28 13.81 -29.77
C LEU A 21 7.10 14.53 -28.69
N GLN A 22 7.75 15.65 -29.04
CA GLN A 22 8.49 16.48 -28.08
C GLN A 22 7.56 16.96 -26.96
N ALA A 23 6.36 17.46 -27.29
CA ALA A 23 5.40 17.90 -26.30
C ALA A 23 4.98 16.77 -25.34
N ARG A 24 4.84 15.54 -25.85
CA ARG A 24 4.54 14.35 -25.01
C ARG A 24 5.72 13.96 -24.12
N ILE A 25 6.94 14.07 -24.64
CA ILE A 25 8.17 13.84 -23.86
C ILE A 25 8.26 14.88 -22.72
N ASP A 26 8.01 16.15 -23.01
CA ASP A 26 8.05 17.21 -22.01
C ASP A 26 6.99 16.99 -20.91
N GLN A 27 5.79 16.57 -21.29
CA GLN A 27 4.74 16.19 -20.35
C GLN A 27 5.14 14.99 -19.49
N ALA A 28 5.68 13.95 -20.08
CA ALA A 28 6.16 12.76 -19.36
C ALA A 28 7.29 13.14 -18.38
N GLN A 29 8.21 14.02 -18.79
CA GLN A 29 9.28 14.53 -17.94
C GLN A 29 8.75 15.33 -16.75
N ALA A 30 7.69 16.12 -16.94
CA ALA A 30 7.02 16.86 -15.86
C ALA A 30 6.38 15.90 -14.85
N LEU A 31 5.66 14.88 -15.32
CA LEU A 31 5.06 13.85 -14.47
C LEU A 31 6.12 13.03 -13.71
N PHE A 32 7.23 12.70 -14.35
CA PHE A 32 8.33 12.00 -13.69
C PHE A 32 8.95 12.83 -12.57
N ARG A 33 9.10 14.13 -12.77
CA ARG A 33 9.58 15.06 -11.74
C ARG A 33 8.62 15.12 -10.55
N GLU A 34 7.33 15.19 -10.82
CA GLU A 34 6.31 15.16 -9.76
C GLU A 34 6.37 13.83 -8.98
N TRP A 35 6.48 12.70 -9.69
CA TRP A 35 6.65 11.40 -9.08
C TRP A 35 7.85 11.32 -8.14
N THR A 36 9.02 11.82 -8.57
CA THR A 36 10.24 11.80 -7.73
C THR A 36 10.11 12.64 -6.47
N GLN A 37 9.28 13.69 -6.49
CA GLN A 37 8.95 14.48 -5.29
C GLN A 37 7.93 13.80 -4.38
N LEU A 38 7.00 13.05 -4.95
CA LEU A 38 5.94 12.36 -4.20
C LEU A 38 6.45 11.07 -3.54
N LEU A 39 7.37 10.36 -4.18
CA LEU A 39 7.85 9.05 -3.73
C LEU A 39 8.35 9.03 -2.27
N PRO A 40 9.19 9.96 -1.80
CA PRO A 40 9.63 9.98 -0.39
C PRO A 40 8.45 10.11 0.59
N ARG A 41 7.45 10.92 0.26
CA ARG A 41 6.25 11.10 1.09
C ARG A 41 5.42 9.83 1.18
N LEU A 42 5.33 9.06 0.10
CA LEU A 42 4.66 7.76 0.11
C LEU A 42 5.43 6.73 0.96
N GLN A 43 6.76 6.80 0.95
CA GLN A 43 7.62 5.97 1.80
C GLN A 43 7.46 6.34 3.28
N GLU A 44 7.42 7.63 3.63
CA GLU A 44 7.13 8.11 4.98
C GLU A 44 5.74 7.65 5.45
N ALA A 45 4.72 7.79 4.61
CA ALA A 45 3.37 7.31 4.92
C ALA A 45 3.32 5.79 5.16
N GLN A 46 4.21 5.02 4.54
CA GLN A 46 4.33 3.58 4.81
C GLN A 46 4.96 3.31 6.19
N ALA A 47 5.94 4.12 6.60
CA ALA A 47 6.53 4.02 7.95
C ALA A 47 5.51 4.43 9.02
N ASP A 48 4.75 5.49 8.80
CA ASP A 48 3.64 5.92 9.68
C ASP A 48 2.58 4.84 9.83
N TRP A 49 2.25 4.15 8.74
CA TRP A 49 1.35 3.00 8.79
C TRP A 49 1.87 1.89 9.71
N GLN A 50 3.15 1.53 9.58
CA GLN A 50 3.77 0.51 10.44
C GLN A 50 3.77 0.94 11.91
N ARG A 51 3.99 2.22 12.18
CA ARG A 51 3.88 2.76 13.53
C ARG A 51 2.45 2.69 14.07
N GLY A 52 1.47 3.03 13.25
CA GLY A 52 0.05 2.89 13.57
C GLY A 52 -0.32 1.46 13.95
N GLU A 53 0.15 0.46 13.18
CA GLU A 53 -0.03 -0.96 13.48
C GLU A 53 0.54 -1.37 14.86
N GLN A 54 1.72 -0.86 15.21
CA GLN A 54 2.32 -1.13 16.52
C GLN A 54 1.47 -0.56 17.66
N ILE A 55 0.98 0.68 17.49
CA ILE A 55 0.10 1.33 18.46
C ILE A 55 -1.19 0.54 18.63
N MET A 56 -1.85 0.16 17.52
CA MET A 56 -3.11 -0.56 17.57
C MET A 56 -2.96 -1.95 18.18
N ARG A 57 -1.84 -2.64 17.97
CA ARG A 57 -1.54 -3.91 18.65
C ARG A 57 -1.44 -3.72 20.16
N ALA A 58 -0.77 -2.68 20.62
CA ALA A 58 -0.64 -2.39 22.06
C ALA A 58 -2.00 -2.04 22.68
N LEU A 59 -2.84 -1.28 21.99
CA LEU A 59 -4.21 -0.98 22.42
C LEU A 59 -5.10 -2.22 22.44
N ALA A 60 -4.96 -3.09 21.44
CA ALA A 60 -5.69 -4.36 21.39
C ALA A 60 -5.25 -5.29 22.52
N ASP A 61 -3.96 -5.33 22.83
CA ASP A 61 -3.43 -6.09 23.96
C ASP A 61 -4.05 -5.62 25.28
N PHE A 62 -4.05 -4.32 25.53
CA PHE A 62 -4.70 -3.72 26.71
C PHE A 62 -6.20 -4.08 26.78
N TYR A 63 -6.92 -4.00 25.66
CA TYR A 63 -8.36 -4.21 25.61
C TYR A 63 -8.75 -5.69 25.75
N PHE A 64 -8.08 -6.59 25.00
CA PHE A 64 -8.47 -8.00 24.90
C PHE A 64 -7.78 -8.93 25.93
N ASN A 65 -6.63 -8.53 26.47
CA ASN A 65 -5.90 -9.36 27.47
C ASN A 65 -6.39 -9.15 28.91
N GLY A 66 -7.48 -8.43 29.09
CA GLY A 66 -8.21 -8.35 30.35
C GLY A 66 -7.91 -7.13 31.21
N ASP A 67 -6.92 -6.31 30.90
CA ASP A 67 -6.60 -5.11 31.69
C ASP A 67 -7.71 -4.06 31.64
N TYR A 68 -8.37 -3.91 30.48
CA TYR A 68 -9.53 -3.04 30.33
C TYR A 68 -10.65 -3.46 31.29
N MET A 69 -11.05 -4.74 31.27
CA MET A 69 -12.12 -5.26 32.14
C MET A 69 -11.73 -5.25 33.62
N ARG A 70 -10.44 -5.48 33.94
CA ARG A 70 -9.96 -5.33 35.34
C ARG A 70 -10.09 -3.89 35.81
N GLY A 71 -9.81 -2.91 34.95
CA GLY A 71 -10.02 -1.50 35.23
C GLY A 71 -11.50 -1.18 35.48
N VAL A 72 -12.39 -1.64 34.61
CA VAL A 72 -13.85 -1.46 34.76
C VAL A 72 -14.33 -2.05 36.09
N ASN A 73 -14.00 -3.30 36.37
CA ASN A 73 -14.42 -3.98 37.61
C ASN A 73 -13.86 -3.32 38.86
N ALA A 74 -12.63 -2.79 38.81
CA ALA A 74 -12.04 -2.05 39.91
C ALA A 74 -12.78 -0.72 40.17
N MET A 75 -13.18 0.00 39.12
CA MET A 75 -13.99 1.22 39.26
C MET A 75 -15.37 0.94 39.84
N GLU A 76 -16.03 -0.12 39.41
CA GLU A 76 -17.30 -0.58 40.00
C GLU A 76 -17.14 -0.93 41.48
N GLY A 77 -15.99 -1.48 41.86
CA GLY A 77 -15.61 -1.75 43.24
C GLY A 77 -15.19 -0.52 44.06
N GLY A 78 -15.25 0.69 43.49
CA GLY A 78 -14.93 1.96 44.15
C GLY A 78 -13.49 2.41 44.03
N ALA A 79 -12.64 1.75 43.18
CA ALA A 79 -11.30 2.25 42.89
C ALA A 79 -11.37 3.52 42.04
N SER A 80 -10.50 4.48 42.35
CA SER A 80 -10.41 5.74 41.61
C SER A 80 -9.16 5.77 40.75
N PHE A 81 -9.35 5.98 39.43
CA PHE A 81 -8.27 6.16 38.46
C PHE A 81 -8.35 7.58 37.89
N ARG A 82 -7.19 8.12 37.52
CA ARG A 82 -7.14 9.34 36.74
C ARG A 82 -7.40 9.00 35.27
N LEU A 83 -8.60 9.31 34.78
CA LEU A 83 -9.03 8.99 33.41
C LEU A 83 -9.06 10.21 32.50
N GLU A 84 -8.87 11.42 33.05
CA GLU A 84 -8.99 12.67 32.31
C GLU A 84 -7.60 13.16 31.87
N THR A 85 -7.44 13.34 30.57
CA THR A 85 -6.35 14.09 29.94
C THR A 85 -6.98 15.25 29.16
N PRO A 86 -6.58 16.51 29.42
CA PRO A 86 -7.19 17.66 28.73
C PRO A 86 -7.09 17.52 27.21
N GLY A 87 -8.25 17.62 26.53
CA GLY A 87 -8.35 17.51 25.07
C GLY A 87 -8.33 16.08 24.51
N GLU A 88 -8.34 15.05 25.35
CA GLU A 88 -8.35 13.65 24.92
C GLU A 88 -9.60 12.90 25.41
N HIS A 89 -10.04 11.92 24.64
CA HIS A 89 -11.04 10.96 25.09
C HIS A 89 -10.38 9.88 25.94
N SER A 90 -11.08 9.49 27.02
CA SER A 90 -10.57 8.39 27.86
C SER A 90 -10.62 7.06 27.12
N VAL A 91 -9.54 6.30 27.20
CA VAL A 91 -9.50 4.91 26.67
C VAL A 91 -10.42 3.96 27.44
N MET A 92 -10.87 4.37 28.64
CA MET A 92 -11.85 3.63 29.46
C MET A 92 -13.29 3.97 29.11
N ALA A 93 -13.55 4.95 28.23
CA ALA A 93 -14.90 5.19 27.72
C ALA A 93 -15.32 4.05 26.78
N GLU A 94 -16.59 3.67 26.84
CA GLU A 94 -17.15 2.45 26.26
C GLU A 94 -16.78 2.25 24.78
N ASP A 95 -16.83 3.32 23.98
CA ASP A 95 -16.68 3.23 22.53
C ASP A 95 -15.30 3.68 22.00
N THR A 96 -14.43 4.23 22.85
CA THR A 96 -13.20 4.88 22.39
C THR A 96 -12.29 3.90 21.63
N LEU A 97 -11.94 2.79 22.24
CA LEU A 97 -11.05 1.78 21.61
C LEU A 97 -11.77 1.01 20.53
N TRP A 98 -13.05 0.72 20.70
CA TRP A 98 -13.86 0.04 19.69
C TRP A 98 -13.93 0.83 18.39
N ASN A 99 -14.19 2.13 18.45
CA ASN A 99 -14.20 3.00 17.30
C ASN A 99 -12.81 3.07 16.62
N ALA A 100 -11.73 3.19 17.40
CA ALA A 100 -10.37 3.18 16.85
C ALA A 100 -10.04 1.89 16.09
N PHE A 101 -10.47 0.72 16.58
CA PHE A 101 -10.28 -0.56 15.88
C PHE A 101 -11.06 -0.61 14.56
N HIS A 102 -12.30 -0.09 14.55
CA HIS A 102 -13.09 -0.01 13.33
C HIS A 102 -12.50 0.95 12.29
N GLU A 103 -12.01 2.11 12.74
CA GLU A 103 -11.36 3.09 11.87
C GLU A 103 -10.09 2.50 11.22
N GLN A 104 -9.26 1.82 12.01
CA GLN A 104 -8.09 1.14 11.49
C GLN A 104 -8.45 0.07 10.45
N GLN A 105 -9.46 -0.75 10.74
CA GLN A 105 -9.92 -1.80 9.82
C GLN A 105 -10.42 -1.19 8.51
N ALA A 106 -11.18 -0.10 8.58
CA ALA A 106 -11.67 0.60 7.40
C ALA A 106 -10.52 1.14 6.54
N LEU A 107 -9.51 1.76 7.16
CA LEU A 107 -8.30 2.23 6.48
C LEU A 107 -7.51 1.08 5.84
N ALA A 108 -7.38 -0.05 6.53
CA ALA A 108 -6.69 -1.22 5.99
C ALA A 108 -7.38 -1.75 4.72
N TRP A 109 -8.71 -1.82 4.72
CA TRP A 109 -9.49 -2.19 3.54
C TRP A 109 -9.36 -1.19 2.39
N GLN A 110 -9.34 0.11 2.67
CA GLN A 110 -9.11 1.15 1.64
C GLN A 110 -7.73 0.99 1.00
N ARG A 111 -6.69 0.77 1.79
CA ARG A 111 -5.32 0.55 1.29
C ARG A 111 -5.23 -0.72 0.43
N LEU A 112 -5.84 -1.80 0.88
CA LEU A 112 -5.84 -3.06 0.13
C LEU A 112 -6.51 -2.88 -1.23
N ARG A 113 -7.68 -2.27 -1.28
CA ARG A 113 -8.39 -2.01 -2.56
C ARG A 113 -7.56 -1.12 -3.48
N ALA A 114 -6.99 -0.04 -2.96
CA ALA A 114 -6.14 0.85 -3.75
C ALA A 114 -4.89 0.13 -4.30
N ALA A 115 -4.29 -0.77 -3.51
CA ALA A 115 -3.15 -1.57 -3.96
C ALA A 115 -3.55 -2.56 -5.07
N ILE A 116 -4.68 -3.25 -4.91
CA ILE A 116 -5.24 -4.17 -5.92
C ILE A 116 -5.50 -3.41 -7.22
N ASP A 117 -6.17 -2.26 -7.17
CA ASP A 117 -6.48 -1.44 -8.35
C ASP A 117 -5.22 -1.00 -9.13
N VAL A 118 -4.10 -0.80 -8.44
CA VAL A 118 -2.82 -0.47 -9.08
C VAL A 118 -2.20 -1.70 -9.74
N LEU A 119 -2.26 -2.85 -9.08
CA LEU A 119 -1.69 -4.10 -9.57
C LEU A 119 -2.47 -4.65 -10.76
N ASP A 120 -3.80 -4.64 -10.70
CA ASP A 120 -4.67 -5.10 -11.78
C ASP A 120 -4.46 -4.29 -13.06
N ARG A 121 -4.37 -2.96 -12.96
CA ARG A 121 -4.07 -2.10 -14.13
C ARG A 121 -2.72 -2.37 -14.77
N ARG A 122 -1.75 -2.92 -14.03
CA ARG A 122 -0.45 -3.32 -14.58
C ARG A 122 -0.51 -4.68 -15.26
N GLY A 123 -1.39 -5.57 -14.81
CA GLY A 123 -1.59 -6.88 -15.41
C GLY A 123 -2.14 -6.81 -16.85
N ASP A 124 -2.89 -5.77 -17.18
CA ASP A 124 -3.45 -5.58 -18.53
C ASP A 124 -2.44 -5.03 -19.54
N GLY A 125 -1.25 -4.58 -19.13
CA GLY A 125 -0.28 -3.89 -19.99
C GLY A 125 1.14 -4.45 -20.00
N VAL A 126 1.51 -5.30 -19.07
CA VAL A 126 2.82 -5.94 -19.02
C VAL A 126 2.61 -7.44 -19.12
N VAL A 127 2.79 -7.99 -20.31
CA VAL A 127 2.94 -9.43 -20.50
C VAL A 127 4.11 -9.84 -19.63
N ALA A 128 3.83 -10.61 -18.60
CA ALA A 128 4.83 -11.18 -17.71
C ALA A 128 5.69 -12.17 -18.48
N ASP A 129 6.82 -11.71 -19.01
CA ASP A 129 7.83 -12.55 -19.66
C ASP A 129 9.03 -12.80 -18.73
N ASP A 130 8.86 -12.59 -17.43
CA ASP A 130 9.88 -12.89 -16.42
C ASP A 130 9.23 -13.35 -15.09
N ALA A 131 8.43 -14.41 -15.15
CA ALA A 131 8.14 -15.18 -13.95
C ALA A 131 9.34 -16.08 -13.66
N PRO A 132 10.01 -15.96 -12.49
CA PRO A 132 11.04 -16.93 -12.13
C PRO A 132 10.38 -18.33 -12.09
N ASP A 133 10.98 -19.25 -12.82
CA ASP A 133 10.60 -20.66 -12.88
C ASP A 133 10.65 -21.24 -11.44
N LEU A 134 9.48 -21.31 -10.82
CA LEU A 134 9.36 -21.91 -9.49
C LEU A 134 9.52 -23.42 -9.68
N PRO A 135 10.44 -24.09 -8.95
CA PRO A 135 10.63 -25.52 -9.06
C PRO A 135 9.32 -26.24 -8.72
N GLU A 136 8.88 -27.10 -9.63
CA GLU A 136 7.73 -27.99 -9.45
C GLU A 136 7.87 -28.78 -8.14
N PRO A 137 6.81 -28.86 -7.32
CA PRO A 137 6.82 -29.72 -6.14
C PRO A 137 6.97 -31.17 -6.60
N GLY A 138 8.11 -31.77 -6.27
CA GLY A 138 8.39 -33.16 -6.57
C GLY A 138 7.30 -34.11 -6.07
N PRO A 139 7.11 -35.28 -6.72
CA PRO A 139 6.04 -36.21 -6.39
C PRO A 139 6.17 -36.69 -4.92
N GLN A 140 5.16 -36.39 -4.13
CA GLN A 140 5.05 -36.88 -2.76
C GLN A 140 4.84 -38.40 -2.79
N GLY A 141 5.86 -39.12 -2.34
CA GLY A 141 5.80 -40.56 -2.19
C GLY A 141 4.68 -40.97 -1.22
N SER A 142 3.75 -41.77 -1.70
CA SER A 142 2.71 -42.39 -0.87
C SER A 142 3.36 -43.24 0.24
N PRO A 143 2.94 -43.12 1.50
CA PRO A 143 3.33 -44.08 2.52
C PRO A 143 2.64 -45.41 2.26
N GLY A 144 3.44 -46.44 1.93
CA GLY A 144 2.98 -47.79 1.84
C GLY A 144 2.46 -48.31 3.19
N ILE A 145 1.23 -48.77 3.17
CA ILE A 145 0.62 -49.53 4.27
C ILE A 145 1.21 -50.93 4.20
N GLY A 146 1.86 -51.33 5.25
CA GLY A 146 2.29 -52.69 5.56
C GLY A 146 2.07 -52.98 7.03
#